data_1e2f6786e91d34548f73584f48abe4a4
#
_entry.id   1e2f6786e91d34548f73584f48abe4a4
#
_cell.length_a   1.000
_cell.length_b   1.000
_cell.length_c   1.000
_cell.angle_alpha   90.00
_cell.angle_beta   90.00
_cell.angle_gamma   90.00
#
_symmetry.space_group_name_H-M   'P 1'
#
loop_
_entity.id
_entity.type
_entity.pdbx_description
1 polymer ?
#
loop_
_entity_poly.entity_id
_entity_poly.type
_entity_poly.pdbx_seq_one_letter_code
_entity_poly.pdbx_strand_id
1 'polypeptide(L)'
;MMLYRFDKKLRLLMFNEIEKIEIAIRRAVMQITADMTCNPFWLTDSSYFLDSSKFNETMRAIFKEYNKSKEEFILHFKRTYSEPYPPSWILGELLTIGNVNAIYRNIKQNRIRKHIAKRFGLPVNVFESWLTVIAVTRNACGHHSRVWNKQNAIQPAIPISPAGEWITLPTDSMRAYFDLCIIKYFLNVISPNNDMQSKLTWLFIQFPEIDLKALGFPQGWQMEPLWR
;
A
#
# COMPACT_ATOMS: atom_id res chain seq x y z
N MET A 1 -18.70 -5.85 -24.12
CA MET A 1 -18.39 -6.95 -23.17
C MET A 1 -16.91 -7.18 -22.93
N MET A 2 -16.07 -7.06 -23.93
CA MET A 2 -14.61 -7.28 -23.86
C MET A 2 -13.91 -6.34 -22.86
N LEU A 3 -14.11 -5.04 -22.94
CA LEU A 3 -13.54 -4.03 -22.01
C LEU A 3 -13.85 -4.31 -20.53
N TYR A 4 -15.09 -4.73 -20.23
CA TYR A 4 -15.46 -5.08 -18.86
C TYR A 4 -14.68 -6.31 -18.35
N ARG A 5 -14.48 -7.32 -19.19
CA ARG A 5 -13.73 -8.53 -18.83
C ARG A 5 -12.24 -8.22 -18.63
N PHE A 6 -11.68 -7.37 -19.49
CA PHE A 6 -10.31 -6.88 -19.34
C PHE A 6 -10.14 -6.11 -18.01
N ASP A 7 -10.98 -5.09 -17.79
CA ASP A 7 -10.92 -4.26 -16.59
C ASP A 7 -11.09 -5.08 -15.29
N LYS A 8 -11.99 -6.08 -15.30
CA LYS A 8 -12.13 -7.03 -14.18
C LYS A 8 -10.83 -7.79 -13.92
N LYS A 9 -10.17 -8.33 -14.97
CA LYS A 9 -8.92 -9.08 -14.82
C LYS A 9 -7.77 -8.17 -14.37
N LEU A 10 -7.69 -6.95 -14.89
CA LEU A 10 -6.70 -5.95 -14.48
C LEU A 10 -6.87 -5.60 -12.98
N ARG A 11 -8.10 -5.34 -12.53
CA ARG A 11 -8.38 -5.09 -11.09
C ARG A 11 -7.98 -6.26 -10.21
N LEU A 12 -8.28 -7.49 -10.61
CA LEU A 12 -7.91 -8.68 -9.84
C LEU A 12 -6.39 -8.84 -9.74
N LEU A 13 -5.67 -8.57 -10.83
CA LEU A 13 -4.21 -8.58 -10.82
C LEU A 13 -3.67 -7.52 -9.85
N MET A 14 -4.13 -6.27 -9.98
CA MET A 14 -3.69 -5.18 -9.11
C MET A 14 -4.02 -5.47 -7.64
N PHE A 15 -5.21 -5.95 -7.34
CA PHE A 15 -5.66 -6.25 -5.98
C PHE A 15 -4.79 -7.33 -5.32
N ASN A 16 -4.51 -8.42 -6.04
CA ASN A 16 -3.66 -9.50 -5.56
C ASN A 16 -2.22 -9.05 -5.27
N GLU A 17 -1.67 -8.18 -6.12
CA GLU A 17 -0.31 -7.67 -5.88
C GLU A 17 -0.29 -6.62 -4.75
N ILE A 18 -1.33 -5.81 -4.61
CA ILE A 18 -1.46 -4.84 -3.51
C ILE A 18 -1.58 -5.54 -2.15
N GLU A 19 -2.24 -6.70 -2.06
CA GLU A 19 -2.34 -7.46 -0.82
C GLU A 19 -0.96 -7.77 -0.21
N LYS A 20 -0.01 -8.19 -1.02
CA LYS A 20 1.38 -8.45 -0.59
C LYS A 20 2.06 -7.18 -0.06
N ILE A 21 1.83 -6.06 -0.75
CA ILE A 21 2.36 -4.74 -0.37
C ILE A 21 1.75 -4.29 0.96
N GLU A 22 0.44 -4.45 1.12
CA GLU A 22 -0.31 -4.11 2.33
C GLU A 22 0.27 -4.83 3.56
N ILE A 23 0.52 -6.14 3.46
CA ILE A 23 1.13 -6.95 4.51
C ILE A 23 2.53 -6.42 4.86
N ALA A 24 3.37 -6.16 3.85
CA ALA A 24 4.74 -5.70 4.06
C ALA A 24 4.81 -4.30 4.70
N ILE A 25 3.94 -3.38 4.26
CA ILE A 25 3.87 -2.01 4.81
C ILE A 25 3.35 -2.05 6.25
N ARG A 26 2.27 -2.78 6.52
CA ARG A 26 1.71 -2.96 7.86
C ARG A 26 2.78 -3.46 8.82
N ARG A 27 3.47 -4.54 8.44
CA ARG A 27 4.57 -5.10 9.23
C ARG A 27 5.68 -4.06 9.48
N ALA A 28 6.11 -3.33 8.45
CA ALA A 28 7.16 -2.33 8.59
C ALA A 28 6.76 -1.19 9.55
N VAL A 29 5.53 -0.67 9.44
CA VAL A 29 5.03 0.39 10.32
C VAL A 29 4.93 -0.09 11.76
N MET A 30 4.36 -1.27 12.00
CA MET A 30 4.15 -1.79 13.36
C MET A 30 5.46 -2.18 14.03
N GLN A 31 6.31 -2.96 13.34
CA GLN A 31 7.54 -3.50 13.93
C GLN A 31 8.60 -2.42 14.11
N ILE A 32 8.92 -1.64 13.06
CA ILE A 32 9.98 -0.63 13.14
C ILE A 32 9.67 0.42 14.22
N THR A 33 8.39 0.81 14.36
CA THR A 33 8.01 1.76 15.40
C THR A 33 8.17 1.14 16.78
N ALA A 34 7.73 -0.10 17.00
CA ALA A 34 7.90 -0.80 18.27
C ALA A 34 9.38 -0.94 18.65
N ASP A 35 10.24 -1.32 17.69
CA ASP A 35 11.68 -1.47 17.92
C ASP A 35 12.34 -0.13 18.27
N MET A 36 12.02 0.93 17.53
CA MET A 36 12.64 2.26 17.72
C MET A 36 12.14 2.99 18.97
N THR A 37 10.97 2.63 19.49
CA THR A 37 10.40 3.18 20.72
C THR A 37 10.64 2.30 21.94
N CYS A 38 11.15 1.07 21.73
CA CYS A 38 11.23 0.02 22.75
C CYS A 38 9.89 -0.23 23.46
N ASN A 39 8.78 0.00 22.75
CA ASN A 39 7.42 -0.13 23.29
C ASN A 39 6.54 -0.97 22.35
N PRO A 40 6.19 -2.20 22.70
CA PRO A 40 5.31 -3.05 21.91
C PRO A 40 3.86 -2.52 21.82
N PHE A 41 3.46 -1.65 22.75
CA PHE A 41 2.11 -1.08 22.85
C PHE A 41 2.02 0.38 22.33
N TRP A 42 3.03 0.86 21.59
CA TRP A 42 3.13 2.24 21.13
C TRP A 42 1.87 2.73 20.40
N LEU A 43 1.16 1.84 19.69
CA LEU A 43 -0.01 2.19 18.88
C LEU A 43 -1.17 2.74 19.71
N THR A 44 -1.24 2.37 20.99
CA THR A 44 -2.30 2.80 21.92
C THR A 44 -1.86 3.95 22.86
N ASP A 45 -0.64 4.45 22.69
CA ASP A 45 -0.08 5.54 23.48
C ASP A 45 -0.04 6.85 22.66
N SER A 46 -0.86 7.82 23.03
CA SER A 46 -1.00 9.11 22.34
C SER A 46 0.28 9.93 22.25
N SER A 47 1.27 9.68 23.13
CA SER A 47 2.53 10.43 23.16
C SER A 47 3.38 10.26 21.89
N TYR A 48 3.17 9.16 21.15
CA TYR A 48 3.85 8.87 19.88
C TYR A 48 3.24 9.54 18.65
N PHE A 49 2.14 10.28 18.82
CA PHE A 49 1.38 10.87 17.71
C PHE A 49 1.44 12.38 17.71
N LEU A 50 1.38 12.98 16.49
CA LEU A 50 1.40 14.42 16.27
C LEU A 50 0.05 15.08 16.59
N ASP A 51 -1.03 14.46 16.11
CA ASP A 51 -2.39 15.00 16.13
C ASP A 51 -3.28 14.08 16.97
N SER A 52 -3.74 14.59 18.10
CA SER A 52 -4.58 13.86 19.05
C SER A 52 -5.97 13.53 18.48
N SER A 53 -6.52 14.36 17.58
CA SER A 53 -7.81 14.08 16.95
C SER A 53 -7.71 12.86 16.05
N LYS A 54 -6.68 12.80 15.19
CA LYS A 54 -6.39 11.66 14.32
C LYS A 54 -6.04 10.41 15.11
N PHE A 55 -5.33 10.56 16.23
CA PHE A 55 -5.09 9.46 17.16
C PHE A 55 -6.42 8.90 17.68
N ASN A 56 -7.32 9.74 18.15
CA ASN A 56 -8.62 9.31 18.66
C ASN A 56 -9.48 8.64 17.58
N GLU A 57 -9.43 9.10 16.33
CA GLU A 57 -10.07 8.43 15.20
C GLU A 57 -9.50 7.02 14.97
N THR A 58 -8.17 6.91 15.00
CA THR A 58 -7.47 5.62 14.91
C THR A 58 -7.88 4.69 16.04
N MET A 59 -7.92 5.18 17.29
CA MET A 59 -8.32 4.37 18.44
C MET A 59 -9.77 3.92 18.37
N ARG A 60 -10.69 4.75 17.86
CA ARG A 60 -12.09 4.32 17.61
C ARG A 60 -12.17 3.18 16.58
N ALA A 61 -11.38 3.27 15.50
CA ALA A 61 -11.33 2.21 14.50
C ALA A 61 -10.76 0.91 15.09
N ILE A 62 -9.66 1.00 15.84
CA ILE A 62 -9.05 -0.15 16.55
C ILE A 62 -10.06 -0.77 17.51
N PHE A 63 -10.68 0.03 18.38
CA PHE A 63 -11.66 -0.42 19.37
C PHE A 63 -12.82 -1.17 18.72
N LYS A 64 -13.36 -0.62 17.63
CA LYS A 64 -14.46 -1.23 16.89
C LYS A 64 -14.06 -2.61 16.33
N GLU A 65 -12.94 -2.70 15.64
CA GLU A 65 -12.51 -3.96 15.01
C GLU A 65 -12.02 -4.98 16.08
N TYR A 66 -11.32 -4.52 17.12
CA TYR A 66 -10.90 -5.39 18.24
C TYR A 66 -12.07 -6.03 18.98
N ASN A 67 -13.12 -5.25 19.27
CA ASN A 67 -14.29 -5.80 19.96
C ASN A 67 -15.12 -6.75 19.09
N LYS A 68 -15.21 -6.47 17.79
CA LYS A 68 -15.94 -7.26 16.82
C LYS A 68 -15.18 -8.53 16.40
N SER A 69 -13.86 -8.54 16.54
CA SER A 69 -13.02 -9.60 16.06
C SER A 69 -13.32 -10.94 16.74
N LYS A 70 -13.43 -11.97 15.91
CA LYS A 70 -13.55 -13.40 16.31
C LYS A 70 -12.28 -14.18 15.98
N GLU A 71 -11.21 -13.49 15.58
CA GLU A 71 -9.93 -14.11 15.27
C GLU A 71 -9.36 -14.83 16.52
N GLU A 72 -8.88 -16.05 16.35
CA GLU A 72 -8.44 -16.90 17.45
C GLU A 72 -7.36 -16.25 18.31
N PHE A 73 -6.40 -15.55 17.67
CA PHE A 73 -5.33 -14.85 18.38
C PHE A 73 -5.84 -13.66 19.24
N ILE A 74 -6.92 -12.99 18.81
CA ILE A 74 -7.57 -11.92 19.62
C ILE A 74 -8.35 -12.51 20.78
N LEU A 75 -9.08 -13.60 20.54
CA LEU A 75 -9.83 -14.29 21.60
C LEU A 75 -8.89 -14.89 22.64
N HIS A 76 -7.77 -15.45 22.19
CA HIS A 76 -6.72 -15.96 23.08
C HIS A 76 -6.15 -14.83 23.94
N PHE A 77 -5.80 -13.69 23.34
CA PHE A 77 -5.28 -12.55 24.07
C PHE A 77 -6.25 -12.07 25.16
N LYS A 78 -7.52 -11.88 24.82
CA LYS A 78 -8.58 -11.45 25.78
C LYS A 78 -8.78 -12.41 26.96
N ARG A 79 -8.48 -13.70 26.78
CA ARG A 79 -8.62 -14.72 27.83
C ARG A 79 -7.39 -14.86 28.71
N THR A 80 -6.21 -14.54 28.17
CA THR A 80 -4.93 -14.89 28.78
C THR A 80 -4.24 -13.69 29.43
N TYR A 81 -4.43 -12.47 28.89
CA TYR A 81 -3.69 -11.28 29.31
C TYR A 81 -4.61 -10.25 29.93
N SER A 82 -4.06 -9.47 30.89
CA SER A 82 -4.78 -8.40 31.59
C SER A 82 -4.69 -7.04 30.89
N GLU A 83 -3.77 -6.89 29.94
CA GLU A 83 -3.60 -5.67 29.16
C GLU A 83 -4.86 -5.37 28.34
N PRO A 84 -5.27 -4.09 28.21
CA PRO A 84 -6.49 -3.73 27.49
C PRO A 84 -6.39 -3.99 25.99
N TYR A 85 -5.19 -4.00 25.44
CA TYR A 85 -4.91 -4.25 24.03
C TYR A 85 -3.66 -5.10 23.83
N PRO A 86 -3.63 -5.95 22.80
CA PRO A 86 -2.44 -6.70 22.45
C PRO A 86 -1.35 -5.79 21.84
N PRO A 87 -0.12 -6.30 21.71
CA PRO A 87 0.96 -5.59 21.02
C PRO A 87 0.57 -5.04 19.66
N SER A 88 1.21 -3.94 19.26
CA SER A 88 0.88 -3.17 18.05
C SER A 88 0.84 -4.00 16.77
N TRP A 89 1.72 -5.00 16.61
CA TRP A 89 1.72 -5.89 15.44
C TRP A 89 0.48 -6.79 15.37
N ILE A 90 -0.10 -7.19 16.52
CA ILE A 90 -1.36 -7.94 16.57
C ILE A 90 -2.54 -7.03 16.24
N LEU A 91 -2.59 -5.82 16.82
CA LEU A 91 -3.62 -4.85 16.48
C LEU A 91 -3.56 -4.44 15.00
N GLY A 92 -2.35 -4.37 14.45
CA GLY A 92 -2.12 -4.06 13.04
C GLY A 92 -2.86 -4.99 12.09
N GLU A 93 -3.00 -6.28 12.43
CA GLU A 93 -3.72 -7.25 11.58
C GLU A 93 -5.21 -6.94 11.41
N LEU A 94 -5.79 -6.18 12.33
CA LEU A 94 -7.20 -5.75 12.26
C LEU A 94 -7.41 -4.50 11.39
N LEU A 95 -6.33 -3.85 10.95
CA LEU A 95 -6.38 -2.54 10.31
C LEU A 95 -6.30 -2.63 8.79
N THR A 96 -7.06 -1.77 8.13
CA THR A 96 -6.96 -1.58 6.66
C THR A 96 -5.70 -0.80 6.31
N ILE A 97 -5.25 -0.87 5.04
CA ILE A 97 -4.13 -0.07 4.55
C ILE A 97 -4.40 1.44 4.71
N GLY A 98 -5.65 1.89 4.62
CA GLY A 98 -6.04 3.27 4.89
C GLY A 98 -5.76 3.69 6.34
N ASN A 99 -6.08 2.83 7.31
CA ASN A 99 -5.74 3.06 8.71
C ASN A 99 -4.23 3.09 8.91
N VAL A 100 -3.49 2.15 8.32
CA VAL A 100 -2.02 2.10 8.41
C VAL A 100 -1.38 3.36 7.83
N ASN A 101 -1.89 3.88 6.70
CA ASN A 101 -1.45 5.16 6.13
C ASN A 101 -1.71 6.34 7.09
N ALA A 102 -2.90 6.42 7.69
CA ALA A 102 -3.25 7.46 8.66
C ALA A 102 -2.33 7.40 9.89
N ILE A 103 -2.08 6.21 10.43
CA ILE A 103 -1.15 5.96 11.53
C ILE A 103 0.24 6.44 11.18
N TYR A 104 0.80 5.98 10.05
CA TYR A 104 2.14 6.35 9.62
C TYR A 104 2.34 7.87 9.52
N ARG A 105 1.39 8.55 8.88
CA ARG A 105 1.41 10.02 8.74
C ARG A 105 1.32 10.76 10.07
N ASN A 106 0.72 10.15 11.08
CA ASN A 106 0.53 10.73 12.40
C ASN A 106 1.65 10.38 13.40
N ILE A 107 2.62 9.53 13.03
CA ILE A 107 3.79 9.26 13.88
C ILE A 107 4.57 10.55 14.12
N LYS A 108 4.75 10.93 15.40
CA LYS A 108 5.37 12.17 15.82
C LYS A 108 6.85 12.27 15.46
N GLN A 109 7.58 11.18 15.66
CA GLN A 109 9.03 11.16 15.44
C GLN A 109 9.37 10.99 13.97
N ASN A 110 9.83 12.07 13.33
CA ASN A 110 10.23 12.05 11.91
C ASN A 110 11.35 11.02 11.62
N ARG A 111 12.21 10.71 12.61
CA ARG A 111 13.23 9.66 12.50
C ARG A 111 12.60 8.29 12.22
N ILE A 112 11.49 7.95 12.88
CA ILE A 112 10.76 6.68 12.67
C ILE A 112 10.18 6.67 11.26
N ARG A 113 9.47 7.74 10.84
CA ARG A 113 8.91 7.84 9.48
C ARG A 113 9.98 7.69 8.41
N LYS A 114 11.13 8.34 8.58
CA LYS A 114 12.28 8.20 7.69
C LYS A 114 12.81 6.76 7.64
N HIS A 115 12.88 6.08 8.78
CA HIS A 115 13.39 4.70 8.84
C HIS A 115 12.45 3.73 8.11
N ILE A 116 11.14 3.89 8.30
CA ILE A 116 10.11 3.10 7.60
C ILE A 116 10.19 3.35 6.09
N ALA A 117 10.19 4.62 5.64
CA ALA A 117 10.27 4.95 4.21
C ALA A 117 11.57 4.43 3.56
N LYS A 118 12.70 4.53 4.26
CA LYS A 118 13.99 4.00 3.83
C LYS A 118 13.96 2.48 3.62
N ARG A 119 13.17 1.73 4.39
CA ARG A 119 12.99 0.28 4.20
C ARG A 119 12.47 -0.05 2.79
N PHE A 120 11.74 0.89 2.18
CA PHE A 120 11.23 0.79 0.81
C PHE A 120 12.04 1.61 -0.20
N GLY A 121 13.19 2.14 0.18
CA GLY A 121 14.06 2.92 -0.71
C GLY A 121 13.50 4.27 -1.12
N LEU A 122 12.58 4.85 -0.35
CA LEU A 122 11.86 6.08 -0.70
C LEU A 122 12.09 7.21 0.33
N PRO A 123 12.06 8.48 -0.10
CA PRO A 123 11.91 9.60 0.81
C PRO A 123 10.49 9.64 1.41
N VAL A 124 10.35 10.25 2.59
CA VAL A 124 9.08 10.26 3.36
C VAL A 124 7.91 10.79 2.54
N ASN A 125 8.08 11.90 1.85
CA ASN A 125 7.00 12.52 1.05
C ASN A 125 6.51 11.64 -0.10
N VAL A 126 7.41 10.94 -0.78
CA VAL A 126 7.05 10.00 -1.85
C VAL A 126 6.36 8.78 -1.26
N PHE A 127 6.91 8.22 -0.18
CA PHE A 127 6.30 7.07 0.49
C PHE A 127 4.87 7.38 0.97
N GLU A 128 4.64 8.53 1.63
CA GLU A 128 3.31 8.98 2.06
C GLU A 128 2.33 9.14 0.89
N SER A 129 2.80 9.72 -0.21
CA SER A 129 1.99 9.87 -1.42
C SER A 129 1.60 8.52 -1.99
N TRP A 130 2.57 7.61 -2.12
CA TRP A 130 2.35 6.28 -2.71
C TRP A 130 1.49 5.38 -1.83
N LEU A 131 1.60 5.49 -0.50
CA LEU A 131 0.67 4.81 0.41
C LEU A 131 -0.78 5.22 0.15
N THR A 132 -1.00 6.51 -0.13
CA THR A 132 -2.34 7.01 -0.44
C THR A 132 -2.84 6.45 -1.78
N VAL A 133 -1.98 6.40 -2.80
CA VAL A 133 -2.30 5.79 -4.10
C VAL A 133 -2.64 4.31 -3.92
N ILE A 134 -1.82 3.54 -3.21
CA ILE A 134 -2.09 2.12 -2.93
C ILE A 134 -3.43 1.93 -2.22
N ALA A 135 -3.73 2.73 -1.20
CA ALA A 135 -5.00 2.63 -0.46
C ALA A 135 -6.21 2.93 -1.36
N VAL A 136 -6.13 3.98 -2.19
CA VAL A 136 -7.21 4.37 -3.11
C VAL A 136 -7.39 3.33 -4.21
N THR A 137 -6.31 2.85 -4.81
CA THR A 137 -6.34 1.83 -5.87
C THR A 137 -6.87 0.50 -5.34
N ARG A 138 -6.44 0.09 -4.14
CA ARG A 138 -6.96 -1.10 -3.45
C ARG A 138 -8.48 -1.00 -3.26
N ASN A 139 -8.95 0.14 -2.77
CA ASN A 139 -10.39 0.35 -2.55
C ASN A 139 -11.15 0.38 -3.88
N ALA A 140 -10.62 1.03 -4.92
CA ALA A 140 -11.23 1.03 -6.25
C ALA A 140 -11.36 -0.40 -6.80
N CYS A 141 -10.32 -1.23 -6.67
CA CYS A 141 -10.35 -2.62 -7.08
C CYS A 141 -11.36 -3.44 -6.27
N GLY A 142 -11.41 -3.29 -4.95
CA GLY A 142 -12.32 -4.00 -4.05
C GLY A 142 -13.79 -3.60 -4.23
N HIS A 143 -14.07 -2.35 -4.59
CA HIS A 143 -15.41 -1.85 -4.87
C HIS A 143 -15.82 -1.95 -6.35
N HIS A 144 -15.08 -2.71 -7.16
CA HIS A 144 -15.34 -2.95 -8.57
C HIS A 144 -15.40 -1.67 -9.43
N SER A 145 -14.74 -0.58 -9.00
CA SER A 145 -14.63 0.65 -9.77
C SER A 145 -13.79 0.44 -11.03
N ARG A 146 -14.16 1.14 -12.11
CA ARG A 146 -13.41 1.08 -13.36
C ARG A 146 -12.00 1.62 -13.17
N VAL A 147 -11.00 0.91 -13.68
CA VAL A 147 -9.59 1.30 -13.75
C VAL A 147 -9.19 1.68 -15.17
N TRP A 148 -9.68 0.95 -16.18
CA TRP A 148 -9.38 1.22 -17.57
C TRP A 148 -9.88 2.59 -18.03
N ASN A 149 -9.02 3.34 -18.74
CA ASN A 149 -9.29 4.67 -19.29
C ASN A 149 -9.92 5.62 -18.25
N LYS A 150 -9.41 5.60 -17.04
CA LYS A 150 -9.81 6.49 -15.96
C LYS A 150 -8.62 7.40 -15.60
N GLN A 151 -8.92 8.65 -15.32
CA GLN A 151 -7.98 9.56 -14.70
C GLN A 151 -8.07 9.39 -13.17
N ASN A 152 -6.93 9.25 -12.52
CA ASN A 152 -6.87 9.12 -11.07
C ASN A 152 -7.27 10.43 -10.38
N ALA A 153 -7.87 10.33 -9.19
CA ALA A 153 -8.26 11.50 -8.41
C ALA A 153 -7.08 12.12 -7.64
N ILE A 154 -5.98 11.39 -7.49
CA ILE A 154 -4.82 11.79 -6.70
C ILE A 154 -3.59 11.76 -7.60
N GLN A 155 -2.88 12.89 -7.64
CA GLN A 155 -1.59 12.98 -8.32
C GLN A 155 -0.50 12.45 -7.39
N PRO A 156 0.18 11.35 -7.75
CA PRO A 156 1.28 10.82 -6.97
C PRO A 156 2.53 11.70 -7.04
N ALA A 157 3.29 11.72 -5.96
CA ALA A 157 4.62 12.32 -5.98
C ALA A 157 5.56 11.51 -6.88
N ILE A 158 6.33 12.21 -7.69
CA ILE A 158 7.32 11.61 -8.60
C ILE A 158 8.65 11.52 -7.84
N PRO A 159 9.27 10.34 -7.73
CA PRO A 159 10.56 10.20 -7.08
C PRO A 159 11.67 10.77 -7.96
N ILE A 160 12.55 11.56 -7.37
CA ILE A 160 13.73 12.11 -8.11
C ILE A 160 14.85 11.06 -8.18
N SER A 161 15.10 10.36 -7.07
CA SER A 161 16.16 9.34 -6.96
C SER A 161 15.72 8.28 -5.96
N PRO A 162 14.86 7.35 -6.34
CA PRO A 162 14.53 6.21 -5.49
C PRO A 162 15.75 5.28 -5.41
N ALA A 163 15.85 4.48 -4.35
CA ALA A 163 16.95 3.53 -4.22
C ALA A 163 16.84 2.32 -5.16
N GLY A 164 15.62 2.02 -5.62
CA GLY A 164 15.36 0.98 -6.61
C GLY A 164 15.19 1.54 -8.02
N GLU A 165 15.13 0.64 -9.00
CA GLU A 165 14.91 0.99 -10.41
C GLU A 165 13.54 1.67 -10.59
N TRP A 166 13.51 2.70 -11.45
CA TRP A 166 12.31 3.46 -11.76
C TRP A 166 12.16 3.67 -13.27
N ILE A 167 11.00 4.16 -13.70
CA ILE A 167 10.72 4.48 -15.10
C ILE A 167 11.48 5.73 -15.53
N THR A 168 11.91 5.76 -16.79
CA THR A 168 12.65 6.86 -17.42
C THR A 168 11.85 7.57 -18.50
N LEU A 169 10.89 6.87 -19.14
CA LEU A 169 10.04 7.44 -20.18
C LEU A 169 9.01 8.41 -19.60
N PRO A 170 8.71 9.51 -20.29
CA PRO A 170 7.63 10.41 -19.92
C PRO A 170 6.30 9.66 -19.79
N THR A 171 5.62 9.86 -18.67
CA THR A 171 4.42 9.10 -18.33
C THR A 171 3.40 10.00 -17.64
N ASP A 172 2.13 9.87 -18.01
CA ASP A 172 1.02 10.53 -17.31
C ASP A 172 0.79 9.86 -15.95
N SER A 173 1.19 10.56 -14.88
CA SER A 173 1.06 10.07 -13.51
C SER A 173 -0.39 9.89 -13.04
N MET A 174 -1.36 10.40 -13.80
CA MET A 174 -2.78 10.29 -13.48
C MET A 174 -3.46 9.07 -14.13
N ARG A 175 -2.69 8.19 -14.76
CA ARG A 175 -3.19 6.98 -15.45
C ARG A 175 -2.81 5.70 -14.73
N ALA A 176 -3.56 4.66 -15.02
CA ALA A 176 -3.39 3.33 -14.40
C ALA A 176 -1.97 2.75 -14.52
N TYR A 177 -1.25 3.06 -15.61
CA TYR A 177 0.14 2.65 -15.76
C TYR A 177 1.03 3.14 -14.62
N PHE A 178 0.84 4.38 -14.17
CA PHE A 178 1.64 4.92 -13.07
C PHE A 178 1.34 4.22 -11.74
N ASP A 179 0.07 3.86 -11.49
CA ASP A 179 -0.31 3.04 -10.32
C ASP A 179 0.35 1.65 -10.39
N LEU A 180 0.38 1.05 -11.58
CA LEU A 180 1.06 -0.22 -11.81
C LEU A 180 2.58 -0.10 -11.60
N CYS A 181 3.20 1.02 -11.98
CA CYS A 181 4.61 1.30 -11.69
C CYS A 181 4.87 1.40 -10.18
N ILE A 182 4.00 2.07 -9.41
CA ILE A 182 4.10 2.14 -7.95
C ILE A 182 4.00 0.72 -7.34
N ILE A 183 3.02 -0.08 -7.78
CA ILE A 183 2.84 -1.46 -7.34
C ILE A 183 4.10 -2.28 -7.65
N LYS A 184 4.60 -2.21 -8.90
CA LYS A 184 5.80 -2.93 -9.32
C LYS A 184 7.04 -2.54 -8.52
N TYR A 185 7.21 -1.24 -8.23
CA TYR A 185 8.31 -0.76 -7.38
C TYR A 185 8.28 -1.40 -5.99
N PHE A 186 7.14 -1.34 -5.32
CA PHE A 186 7.00 -1.99 -4.02
C PHE A 186 7.25 -3.49 -4.09
N LEU A 187 6.74 -4.17 -5.12
CA LEU A 187 6.97 -5.59 -5.32
C LEU A 187 8.46 -5.91 -5.51
N ASN A 188 9.17 -5.12 -6.29
CA ASN A 188 10.61 -5.34 -6.50
C ASN A 188 11.41 -5.23 -5.19
N VAL A 189 10.94 -4.40 -4.24
CA VAL A 189 11.55 -4.29 -2.90
C VAL A 189 11.21 -5.46 -2.00
N ILE A 190 9.95 -5.92 -2.00
CA ILE A 190 9.47 -6.94 -1.04
C ILE A 190 9.57 -8.38 -1.58
N SER A 191 9.57 -8.54 -2.88
CA SER A 191 9.62 -9.83 -3.60
C SER A 191 10.34 -9.65 -4.93
N PRO A 192 11.68 -9.56 -4.95
CA PRO A 192 12.46 -9.26 -6.16
C PRO A 192 12.17 -10.16 -7.35
N ASN A 193 11.81 -11.43 -7.10
CA ASN A 193 11.47 -12.41 -8.15
C ASN A 193 9.96 -12.43 -8.46
N ASN A 194 9.25 -11.30 -8.30
CA ASN A 194 7.82 -11.25 -8.62
C ASN A 194 7.54 -11.37 -10.11
N ASP A 195 6.40 -11.96 -10.43
CA ASP A 195 5.95 -12.27 -11.80
C ASP A 195 4.95 -11.25 -12.37
N MET A 196 4.88 -10.05 -11.82
CA MET A 196 3.89 -9.03 -12.20
C MET A 196 4.00 -8.64 -13.69
N GLN A 197 5.24 -8.49 -14.22
CA GLN A 197 5.45 -8.15 -15.62
C GLN A 197 4.88 -9.26 -16.53
N SER A 198 5.17 -10.52 -16.23
CA SER A 198 4.67 -11.66 -17.00
C SER A 198 3.15 -11.73 -16.96
N LYS A 199 2.53 -11.50 -15.81
CA LYS A 199 1.06 -11.46 -15.64
C LYS A 199 0.41 -10.34 -16.46
N LEU A 200 1.00 -9.15 -16.48
CA LEU A 200 0.53 -8.03 -17.30
C LEU A 200 0.66 -8.35 -18.80
N THR A 201 1.82 -8.84 -19.22
CA THR A 201 2.06 -9.24 -20.61
C THR A 201 1.03 -10.28 -21.05
N TRP A 202 0.82 -11.30 -20.23
CA TRP A 202 -0.19 -12.32 -20.49
C TRP A 202 -1.61 -11.75 -20.60
N LEU A 203 -1.96 -10.82 -19.72
CA LEU A 203 -3.25 -10.13 -19.77
C LEU A 203 -3.43 -9.39 -21.11
N PHE A 204 -2.41 -8.68 -21.59
CA PHE A 204 -2.48 -7.96 -22.86
C PHE A 204 -2.54 -8.88 -24.07
N ILE A 205 -1.86 -10.03 -24.04
CA ILE A 205 -2.00 -11.06 -25.09
C ILE A 205 -3.44 -11.60 -25.18
N GLN A 206 -4.12 -11.76 -24.02
CA GLN A 206 -5.53 -12.19 -24.00
C GLN A 206 -6.51 -11.13 -24.52
N PHE A 207 -6.11 -9.87 -24.54
CA PHE A 207 -6.94 -8.73 -24.95
C PHE A 207 -6.19 -7.80 -25.91
N PRO A 208 -5.82 -8.27 -27.12
CA PRO A 208 -4.97 -7.52 -28.03
C PRO A 208 -5.60 -6.23 -28.58
N GLU A 209 -6.93 -6.12 -28.50
CA GLU A 209 -7.69 -4.95 -28.94
C GLU A 209 -7.69 -3.78 -27.95
N ILE A 210 -7.08 -3.98 -26.76
CA ILE A 210 -7.03 -2.93 -25.74
C ILE A 210 -6.00 -1.88 -26.11
N ASP A 211 -6.43 -0.64 -26.17
CA ASP A 211 -5.53 0.52 -26.33
C ASP A 211 -4.75 0.76 -25.02
N LEU A 212 -3.47 0.36 -25.01
CA LEU A 212 -2.58 0.56 -23.86
C LEU A 212 -2.27 2.04 -23.62
N LYS A 213 -2.37 2.90 -24.65
CA LYS A 213 -2.19 4.36 -24.48
C LYS A 213 -3.30 4.94 -23.59
N ALA A 214 -4.52 4.42 -23.70
CA ALA A 214 -5.63 4.81 -22.82
C ALA A 214 -5.41 4.48 -21.34
N LEU A 215 -4.52 3.52 -21.05
CA LEU A 215 -4.06 3.21 -19.70
C LEU A 215 -2.83 4.03 -19.28
N GLY A 216 -2.22 4.78 -20.20
CA GLY A 216 -1.01 5.57 -19.97
C GLY A 216 0.30 4.82 -20.24
N PHE A 217 0.28 3.62 -20.85
CA PHE A 217 1.50 2.88 -21.17
C PHE A 217 2.28 3.58 -22.29
N PRO A 218 3.56 3.90 -22.08
CA PRO A 218 4.43 4.37 -23.16
C PRO A 218 4.83 3.21 -24.08
N GLN A 219 5.19 3.53 -25.31
CA GLN A 219 5.76 2.53 -26.20
C GLN A 219 7.09 2.02 -25.62
N GLY A 220 7.29 0.69 -25.62
CA GLY A 220 8.50 0.09 -25.07
C GLY A 220 8.57 0.00 -23.54
N TRP A 221 7.46 0.17 -22.85
CA TRP A 221 7.38 0.11 -21.38
C TRP A 221 8.04 -1.14 -20.76
N GLN A 222 8.05 -2.29 -21.49
CA GLN A 222 8.67 -3.52 -21.00
C GLN A 222 10.19 -3.43 -20.86
N MET A 223 10.80 -2.46 -21.55
CA MET A 223 12.26 -2.22 -21.52
C MET A 223 12.68 -1.23 -20.45
N GLU A 224 11.73 -0.60 -19.77
CA GLU A 224 12.00 0.30 -18.65
C GLU A 224 12.72 -0.43 -17.51
N PRO A 225 13.67 0.21 -16.80
CA PRO A 225 14.44 -0.41 -15.73
C PRO A 225 13.55 -1.07 -14.66
N LEU A 226 12.48 -0.41 -14.28
CA LEU A 226 11.50 -0.90 -13.29
C LEU A 226 10.90 -2.27 -13.65
N TRP A 227 10.74 -2.56 -14.95
CA TRP A 227 10.01 -3.74 -15.45
C TRP A 227 10.92 -4.90 -15.85
N ARG A 228 12.24 -4.72 -15.79
CA ARG A 228 13.25 -5.77 -16.10
C ARG A 228 13.43 -6.78 -14.98
#